data_e94f3f917fedd7c9619219b6eb08751a
#
_entry.id   e94f3f917fedd7c9619219b6eb08751a
#
_cell.length_a   1.000
_cell.length_b   1.000
_cell.length_c   1.000
_cell.angle_alpha   90.00
_cell.angle_beta   90.00
_cell.angle_gamma   90.00
#
_symmetry.space_group_name_H-M   'P 1'
#
loop_
_entity.id
_entity.type
_entity.pdbx_description
1 polymer ?
#
loop_
_entity_poly.entity_id
_entity_poly.type
_entity_poly.pdbx_seq_one_letter_code
_entity_poly.pdbx_strand_id
1 'polypeptide(L)'
;LRQYEPTRDSSFYTYEGQKEILTESFRQFIDGTSIDLGIFKDEKLIGKIKLSNIVYGILRNAIVGYSIDKEYQGKGYMKEALNTVCSYAFEEMGLHRLEASTLMDNSRSQGVLKACGFNELGISEKYLYINGEWRDHKIFYKVNDDL
;
A
#
# COMPACT_ATOMS: atom_id res chain seq x y z
N LEU A 1 0.43 -18.47 6.07
CA LEU A 1 -0.46 -17.52 5.40
C LEU A 1 -1.72 -18.16 4.86
N ARG A 2 -1.59 -19.37 4.37
CA ARG A 2 -2.72 -20.07 3.74
C ARG A 2 -3.85 -20.34 4.72
N GLN A 3 -3.52 -20.51 5.98
CA GLN A 3 -4.52 -20.81 7.00
C GLN A 3 -5.57 -19.71 7.12
N TYR A 4 -5.30 -18.56 6.56
CA TYR A 4 -6.21 -17.43 6.67
C TYR A 4 -7.19 -17.32 5.51
N GLU A 5 -7.03 -18.18 4.53
CA GLU A 5 -7.80 -18.05 3.30
C GLU A 5 -9.30 -18.24 3.44
N PRO A 6 -9.77 -19.15 4.30
CA PRO A 6 -11.22 -19.38 4.38
C PRO A 6 -12.04 -18.17 4.78
N THR A 7 -11.42 -17.18 5.40
CA THR A 7 -12.17 -16.03 5.89
C THR A 7 -12.18 -14.85 4.93
N ARG A 8 -11.53 -14.99 3.79
CA ARG A 8 -11.36 -13.85 2.90
C ARG A 8 -12.51 -13.68 1.94
N ASP A 9 -12.67 -12.45 1.52
CA ASP A 9 -13.62 -12.07 0.50
C ASP A 9 -13.13 -12.57 -0.85
N SER A 10 -13.98 -13.24 -1.60
CA SER A 10 -13.60 -13.79 -2.90
C SER A 10 -13.19 -12.72 -3.89
N SER A 11 -13.78 -11.54 -3.84
CA SER A 11 -13.42 -10.46 -4.76
C SER A 11 -11.98 -10.02 -4.59
N PHE A 12 -11.44 -10.19 -3.41
CA PHE A 12 -10.06 -9.85 -3.11
C PHE A 12 -9.08 -10.71 -3.91
N TYR A 13 -9.45 -11.96 -4.16
CA TYR A 13 -8.57 -12.89 -4.86
C TYR A 13 -8.65 -12.80 -6.36
N THR A 14 -9.67 -12.17 -6.88
CA THR A 14 -9.73 -11.97 -8.32
C THR A 14 -8.77 -10.88 -8.76
N TYR A 15 -8.23 -10.13 -7.80
CA TYR A 15 -7.30 -9.08 -8.13
C TYR A 15 -5.93 -9.66 -8.40
N GLU A 16 -5.40 -9.30 -9.54
CA GLU A 16 -4.15 -9.82 -10.05
C GLU A 16 -3.00 -9.66 -9.06
N GLY A 17 -2.28 -10.73 -8.81
CA GLY A 17 -1.13 -10.67 -7.95
C GLY A 17 -1.42 -10.66 -6.46
N GLN A 18 -2.69 -10.67 -6.10
CA GLN A 18 -3.07 -10.58 -4.70
C GLN A 18 -3.71 -11.87 -4.24
N LYS A 19 -3.00 -12.96 -4.35
CA LYS A 19 -3.60 -14.28 -4.10
C LYS A 19 -3.55 -14.71 -2.65
N GLU A 20 -2.61 -14.20 -1.90
CA GLU A 20 -2.39 -14.62 -0.52
C GLU A 20 -2.67 -13.47 0.42
N ILE A 21 -3.64 -13.65 1.28
CA ILE A 21 -4.08 -12.60 2.20
C ILE A 21 -4.14 -13.19 3.59
N LEU A 22 -3.56 -12.49 4.56
CA LEU A 22 -3.56 -12.93 5.94
C LEU A 22 -4.95 -12.80 6.55
N THR A 23 -5.32 -13.75 7.41
CA THR A 23 -6.63 -13.71 8.06
C THR A 23 -6.84 -12.41 8.83
N GLU A 24 -5.82 -11.99 9.52
CA GLU A 24 -5.90 -10.77 10.31
C GLU A 24 -6.16 -9.57 9.42
N SER A 25 -5.44 -9.51 8.30
CA SER A 25 -5.62 -8.42 7.33
C SER A 25 -7.02 -8.44 6.76
N PHE A 26 -7.53 -9.64 6.49
CA PHE A 26 -8.88 -9.75 5.94
C PHE A 26 -9.92 -9.24 6.93
N ARG A 27 -9.75 -9.54 8.23
CA ARG A 27 -10.66 -9.01 9.23
C ARG A 27 -10.63 -7.50 9.27
N GLN A 28 -9.45 -6.90 9.13
CA GLN A 28 -9.33 -5.45 9.06
C GLN A 28 -10.04 -4.89 7.86
N PHE A 29 -9.95 -5.60 6.73
CA PHE A 29 -10.66 -5.20 5.54
C PHE A 29 -12.16 -5.19 5.77
N ILE A 30 -12.70 -6.23 6.44
CA ILE A 30 -14.12 -6.30 6.76
C ILE A 30 -14.52 -5.12 7.63
N ASP A 31 -13.67 -4.75 8.57
CA ASP A 31 -13.92 -3.60 9.42
C ASP A 31 -13.75 -2.27 8.70
N GLY A 32 -13.10 -2.29 7.53
CA GLY A 32 -12.93 -1.08 6.72
C GLY A 32 -11.83 -0.16 7.18
N THR A 33 -10.96 -0.60 8.09
CA THR A 33 -9.93 0.29 8.64
C THR A 33 -8.55 0.07 8.07
N SER A 34 -8.19 -1.15 7.70
CA SER A 34 -6.91 -1.41 7.07
C SER A 34 -6.91 -2.74 6.34
N ILE A 35 -5.97 -2.89 5.42
CA ILE A 35 -5.79 -4.10 4.62
C ILE A 35 -4.29 -4.35 4.51
N ASP A 36 -3.87 -5.58 4.77
CA ASP A 36 -2.49 -6.02 4.55
C ASP A 36 -2.45 -7.04 3.44
N LEU A 37 -1.57 -6.84 2.48
CA LEU A 37 -1.44 -7.71 1.32
C LEU A 37 -0.01 -8.23 1.22
N GLY A 38 0.13 -9.51 0.93
CA GLY A 38 1.44 -10.10 0.67
C GLY A 38 1.77 -10.03 -0.81
N ILE A 39 3.03 -9.84 -1.11
CA ILE A 39 3.55 -9.88 -2.48
C ILE A 39 4.30 -11.19 -2.62
N PHE A 40 3.87 -12.01 -3.56
CA PHE A 40 4.44 -13.35 -3.75
C PHE A 40 5.06 -13.49 -5.12
N LYS A 41 6.22 -14.14 -5.15
CA LYS A 41 6.84 -14.55 -6.39
C LYS A 41 7.15 -16.03 -6.28
N ASP A 42 6.58 -16.84 -7.18
CA ASP A 42 6.77 -18.29 -7.19
C ASP A 42 6.48 -18.88 -5.80
N GLU A 43 5.37 -18.45 -5.21
CA GLU A 43 4.87 -18.90 -3.92
C GLU A 43 5.73 -18.48 -2.72
N LYS A 44 6.74 -17.65 -2.95
CA LYS A 44 7.55 -17.11 -1.86
C LYS A 44 7.08 -15.69 -1.53
N LEU A 45 6.86 -15.42 -0.25
CA LEU A 45 6.52 -14.08 0.20
C LEU A 45 7.76 -13.19 0.12
N ILE A 46 7.72 -12.18 -0.73
CA ILE A 46 8.87 -11.30 -0.94
C ILE A 46 8.62 -9.88 -0.44
N GLY A 47 7.41 -9.53 -0.11
CA GLY A 47 7.12 -8.18 0.37
C GLY A 47 5.67 -8.05 0.80
N LYS A 48 5.31 -6.85 1.20
CA LYS A 48 3.94 -6.54 1.63
C LYS A 48 3.56 -5.11 1.29
N ILE A 49 2.26 -4.90 1.12
CA ILE A 49 1.68 -3.57 0.99
C ILE A 49 0.54 -3.48 1.98
N LYS A 50 0.46 -2.36 2.67
CA LYS A 50 -0.61 -2.11 3.63
C LYS A 50 -1.36 -0.84 3.24
N LEU A 51 -2.68 -0.91 3.28
CA LEU A 51 -3.53 0.27 3.27
C LEU A 51 -4.04 0.45 4.68
N SER A 52 -3.83 1.61 5.25
CA SER A 52 -4.25 1.89 6.61
C SER A 52 -4.96 3.22 6.69
N ASN A 53 -5.58 3.49 7.85
CA ASN A 53 -6.33 4.71 8.08
C ASN A 53 -7.34 4.94 6.96
N ILE A 54 -8.05 3.88 6.60
CA ILE A 54 -9.05 3.95 5.53
C ILE A 54 -10.25 4.73 6.05
N VAL A 55 -10.53 5.85 5.41
CA VAL A 55 -11.63 6.73 5.79
C VAL A 55 -12.54 6.92 4.58
N TYR A 56 -13.82 6.68 4.76
CA TYR A 56 -14.82 6.89 3.72
C TYR A 56 -15.52 8.23 3.91
N GLY A 57 -16.66 8.39 3.33
CA GLY A 57 -17.41 9.65 3.43
C GLY A 57 -16.83 10.69 2.49
N ILE A 58 -16.66 11.90 3.00
CA ILE A 58 -16.20 13.00 2.14
C ILE A 58 -14.71 12.94 1.86
N LEU A 59 -13.93 12.23 2.67
CA LEU A 59 -12.49 12.17 2.50
C LEU A 59 -12.07 11.06 1.53
N ARG A 60 -12.59 9.85 1.72
CA ARG A 60 -12.31 8.66 0.89
C ARG A 60 -10.82 8.48 0.66
N ASN A 61 -10.07 8.38 1.75
CA ASN A 61 -8.61 8.38 1.72
C ASN A 61 -8.06 7.18 2.46
N ALA A 62 -6.85 6.77 2.08
CA ALA A 62 -6.09 5.76 2.82
C ALA A 62 -4.60 6.07 2.71
N ILE A 63 -3.83 5.49 3.62
CA ILE A 63 -2.39 5.63 3.64
C ILE A 63 -1.78 4.31 3.17
N VAL A 64 -0.84 4.39 2.24
CA VAL A 64 -0.15 3.23 1.67
C VAL A 64 1.22 3.12 2.29
N GLY A 65 1.55 1.93 2.79
CA GLY A 65 2.91 1.61 3.22
C GLY A 65 3.33 0.30 2.57
N TYR A 66 4.62 0.10 2.35
CA TYR A 66 5.09 -1.14 1.72
C TYR A 66 6.54 -1.41 2.03
N SER A 67 6.91 -2.68 1.86
CA SER A 67 8.28 -3.11 1.98
C SER A 67 8.49 -4.33 1.08
N ILE A 68 9.73 -4.54 0.66
CA ILE A 68 10.07 -5.68 -0.18
C ILE A 68 11.47 -6.14 0.22
N ASP A 69 11.69 -7.45 0.18
CA ASP A 69 13.00 -8.03 0.50
C ASP A 69 14.07 -7.43 -0.40
N LYS A 70 15.21 -7.17 0.20
CA LYS A 70 16.30 -6.45 -0.47
C LYS A 70 16.70 -7.08 -1.80
N GLU A 71 16.75 -8.41 -1.85
CA GLU A 71 17.17 -9.11 -3.07
C GLU A 71 16.20 -8.97 -4.23
N TYR A 72 14.98 -8.52 -3.96
CA TYR A 72 13.96 -8.33 -4.99
C TYR A 72 13.73 -6.86 -5.35
N GLN A 73 14.52 -5.96 -4.75
CA GLN A 73 14.40 -4.55 -5.03
C GLN A 73 14.97 -4.22 -6.41
N GLY A 74 14.43 -3.17 -7.01
CA GLY A 74 14.94 -2.68 -8.29
C GLY A 74 14.57 -3.52 -9.50
N LYS A 75 13.62 -4.43 -9.36
CA LYS A 75 13.22 -5.33 -10.45
C LYS A 75 11.78 -5.10 -10.92
N GLY A 76 11.15 -4.06 -10.43
CA GLY A 76 9.79 -3.71 -10.85
C GLY A 76 8.68 -4.41 -10.09
N TYR A 77 8.99 -5.27 -9.15
CA TYR A 77 7.95 -6.00 -8.42
C TYR A 77 7.07 -5.07 -7.58
N MET A 78 7.69 -4.14 -6.86
CA MET A 78 6.92 -3.22 -6.04
C MET A 78 6.09 -2.27 -6.89
N LYS A 79 6.64 -1.82 -8.01
CA LYS A 79 5.89 -0.96 -8.92
C LYS A 79 4.63 -1.66 -9.41
N GLU A 80 4.77 -2.92 -9.82
CA GLU A 80 3.64 -3.70 -10.30
C GLU A 80 2.61 -3.90 -9.19
N ALA A 81 3.08 -4.28 -7.99
CA ALA A 81 2.19 -4.53 -6.86
C ALA A 81 1.48 -3.26 -6.44
N LEU A 82 2.20 -2.15 -6.38
CA LEU A 82 1.60 -0.88 -5.97
C LEU A 82 0.56 -0.41 -6.97
N ASN A 83 0.82 -0.55 -8.26
CA ASN A 83 -0.18 -0.22 -9.28
C ASN A 83 -1.43 -1.06 -9.11
N THR A 84 -1.28 -2.34 -8.82
CA THR A 84 -2.42 -3.23 -8.61
C THR A 84 -3.24 -2.79 -7.40
N VAL A 85 -2.57 -2.46 -6.32
CA VAL A 85 -3.25 -2.03 -5.09
C VAL A 85 -3.95 -0.70 -5.31
N CYS A 86 -3.34 0.24 -6.03
CA CYS A 86 -3.97 1.52 -6.34
C CYS A 86 -5.24 1.32 -7.16
N SER A 87 -5.19 0.46 -8.17
CA SER A 87 -6.37 0.16 -8.96
C SER A 87 -7.47 -0.45 -8.11
N TYR A 88 -7.12 -1.38 -7.23
CA TYR A 88 -8.08 -1.98 -6.33
C TYR A 88 -8.72 -0.93 -5.42
N ALA A 89 -7.89 -0.07 -4.84
CA ALA A 89 -8.39 0.96 -3.93
C ALA A 89 -9.35 1.91 -4.63
N PHE A 90 -9.02 2.31 -5.85
CA PHE A 90 -9.86 3.26 -6.58
C PHE A 90 -11.09 2.61 -7.20
N GLU A 91 -10.93 1.44 -7.81
CA GLU A 91 -12.01 0.82 -8.57
C GLU A 91 -12.94 -0.02 -7.71
N GLU A 92 -12.39 -0.79 -6.77
CA GLU A 92 -13.19 -1.69 -5.96
C GLU A 92 -13.61 -1.08 -4.63
N MET A 93 -12.75 -0.29 -4.01
CA MET A 93 -13.06 0.31 -2.72
C MET A 93 -13.70 1.69 -2.85
N GLY A 94 -13.60 2.31 -4.02
CA GLY A 94 -14.17 3.64 -4.23
C GLY A 94 -13.43 4.75 -3.52
N LEU A 95 -12.16 4.55 -3.22
CA LEU A 95 -11.37 5.59 -2.60
C LEU A 95 -11.04 6.68 -3.62
N HIS A 96 -10.91 7.90 -3.12
CA HIS A 96 -10.62 9.05 -3.96
C HIS A 96 -9.14 9.41 -3.93
N ARG A 97 -8.46 9.13 -2.82
CA ARG A 97 -7.09 9.59 -2.61
C ARG A 97 -6.28 8.58 -1.84
N LEU A 98 -5.03 8.41 -2.24
CA LEU A 98 -4.06 7.62 -1.50
C LEU A 98 -2.88 8.50 -1.14
N GLU A 99 -2.34 8.32 0.07
CA GLU A 99 -1.16 9.02 0.52
C GLU A 99 -0.08 8.03 0.90
N ALA A 100 1.17 8.44 0.75
CA ALA A 100 2.31 7.65 1.16
C ALA A 100 3.40 8.59 1.64
N SER A 101 4.29 8.10 2.48
CA SER A 101 5.40 8.90 2.96
C SER A 101 6.69 8.10 2.87
N THR A 102 7.81 8.81 2.72
CA THR A 102 9.14 8.21 2.71
C THR A 102 10.08 9.01 3.58
N LEU A 103 11.12 8.36 4.06
CA LEU A 103 12.24 9.10 4.64
C LEU A 103 12.85 9.98 3.55
N MET A 104 13.48 11.08 3.97
CA MET A 104 13.98 12.10 3.05
C MET A 104 14.97 11.55 2.04
N ASP A 105 15.76 10.55 2.43
CA ASP A 105 16.81 10.00 1.58
C ASP A 105 16.42 8.67 0.92
N ASN A 106 15.19 8.25 1.03
CA ASN A 106 14.74 6.98 0.46
C ASN A 106 14.37 7.16 -1.02
N SER A 107 15.39 7.32 -1.85
CA SER A 107 15.18 7.60 -3.27
C SER A 107 14.52 6.43 -4.00
N ARG A 108 14.77 5.20 -3.56
CA ARG A 108 14.13 4.04 -4.18
C ARG A 108 12.62 4.08 -4.02
N SER A 109 12.15 4.30 -2.81
CA SER A 109 10.71 4.36 -2.56
C SER A 109 10.07 5.55 -3.28
N GLN A 110 10.75 6.69 -3.27
CA GLN A 110 10.27 7.87 -3.98
C GLN A 110 10.12 7.59 -5.47
N GLY A 111 11.08 6.86 -6.04
CA GLY A 111 11.02 6.48 -7.45
C GLY A 111 9.84 5.56 -7.75
N VAL A 112 9.58 4.60 -6.87
CA VAL A 112 8.43 3.70 -7.03
C VAL A 112 7.13 4.49 -7.02
N LEU A 113 6.99 5.40 -6.05
CA LEU A 113 5.78 6.21 -5.94
C LEU A 113 5.57 7.06 -7.19
N LYS A 114 6.62 7.73 -7.66
CA LYS A 114 6.51 8.54 -8.87
C LYS A 114 6.16 7.71 -10.09
N ALA A 115 6.77 6.54 -10.21
CA ALA A 115 6.49 5.65 -11.34
C ALA A 115 5.05 5.15 -11.33
N CYS A 116 4.41 5.11 -10.16
CA CYS A 116 3.01 4.70 -10.03
C CYS A 116 2.05 5.88 -10.05
N GLY A 117 2.52 7.06 -10.41
CA GLY A 117 1.65 8.22 -10.59
C GLY A 117 1.40 9.03 -9.35
N PHE A 118 2.16 8.82 -8.29
CA PHE A 118 2.05 9.66 -7.10
C PHE A 118 2.80 10.97 -7.32
N ASN A 119 2.26 12.03 -6.77
CA ASN A 119 2.85 13.36 -6.82
C ASN A 119 3.40 13.74 -5.47
N GLU A 120 4.48 14.49 -5.45
CA GLU A 120 5.07 14.95 -4.21
C GLU A 120 4.26 16.13 -3.68
N LEU A 121 3.80 16.01 -2.42
CA LEU A 121 3.03 17.07 -1.77
C LEU A 121 3.94 18.06 -1.05
N GLY A 122 4.94 17.53 -0.34
CA GLY A 122 5.81 18.35 0.45
C GLY A 122 6.52 17.54 1.52
N ILE A 123 7.05 18.26 2.50
CA ILE A 123 7.80 17.65 3.60
C ILE A 123 7.00 17.84 4.88
N SER A 124 6.85 16.75 5.62
CA SER A 124 6.24 16.79 6.95
C SER A 124 7.38 16.66 7.96
N GLU A 125 7.64 17.72 8.70
CA GLU A 125 8.73 17.74 9.66
C GLU A 125 8.40 16.90 10.87
N LYS A 126 9.38 16.12 11.33
CA LYS A 126 9.26 15.31 12.55
C LYS A 126 7.97 14.49 12.56
N TYR A 127 7.73 13.81 11.45
CA TYR A 127 6.46 13.16 11.17
C TYR A 127 6.29 11.84 11.92
N LEU A 128 7.32 10.99 11.88
CA LEU A 128 7.26 9.67 12.49
C LEU A 128 8.48 9.42 13.35
N TYR A 129 8.26 8.68 14.44
CA TYR A 129 9.34 8.32 15.37
C TYR A 129 9.97 7.02 14.88
N ILE A 130 11.22 7.12 14.41
CA ILE A 130 11.93 5.98 13.84
C ILE A 130 13.36 5.97 14.37
N ASN A 131 13.77 4.82 14.90
CA ASN A 131 15.12 4.61 15.42
C ASN A 131 15.54 5.70 16.41
N GLY A 132 14.67 6.02 17.36
CA GLY A 132 15.00 6.92 18.45
C GLY A 132 14.87 8.40 18.15
N GLU A 133 14.38 8.76 16.97
CA GLU A 133 14.24 10.16 16.58
C GLU A 133 12.96 10.41 15.82
N TRP A 134 12.44 11.62 15.95
CA TRP A 134 11.38 12.10 15.08
C TRP A 134 12.02 12.48 13.75
N ARG A 135 11.51 11.91 12.65
CA ARG A 135 12.12 12.04 11.33
C ARG A 135 11.22 12.80 10.37
N ASP A 136 11.85 13.64 9.55
CA ASP A 136 11.15 14.32 8.46
C ASP A 136 10.82 13.30 7.39
N HIS A 137 9.67 13.49 6.74
CA HIS A 137 9.23 12.61 5.65
C HIS A 137 8.76 13.43 4.49
N LYS A 138 8.99 12.91 3.28
CA LYS A 138 8.33 13.43 2.09
C LYS A 138 6.97 12.78 1.98
N ILE A 139 5.98 13.58 1.68
CA ILE A 139 4.59 13.13 1.55
C ILE A 139 4.22 13.10 0.08
N PHE A 140 3.59 12.01 -0.33
CA PHE A 140 3.14 11.81 -1.70
C PHE A 140 1.66 11.51 -1.71
N TYR A 141 1.01 11.79 -2.83
CA TYR A 141 -0.42 11.51 -2.96
C TYR A 141 -0.75 11.12 -4.39
N LYS A 142 -1.84 10.39 -4.52
CA LYS A 142 -2.40 10.02 -5.82
C LYS A 142 -3.91 10.16 -5.73
N VAL A 143 -4.51 10.83 -6.70
CA VAL A 143 -5.95 11.08 -6.74
C VAL A 143 -6.57 10.23 -7.83
N ASN A 144 -7.77 9.71 -7.55
CA ASN A 144 -8.54 8.98 -8.54
C ASN A 144 -9.34 10.00 -9.37
N ASP A 145 -8.88 10.25 -10.59
CA ASP A 145 -9.50 11.26 -11.44
C ASP A 145 -10.85 10.83 -11.99
N ASP A 146 -11.22 9.57 -11.81
CA ASP A 146 -12.48 9.06 -12.34
C ASP A 146 -13.65 9.22 -11.38
N LEU A 147 -13.43 9.84 -10.24
CA LEU A 147 -14.49 10.08 -9.26
C LEU A 147 -14.98 11.51 -9.28
#